data_23eba6e5dcd872badfd5c3813bb1fcef
#
_entry.id   23eba6e5dcd872badfd5c3813bb1fcef
#
_cell.length_a   1.000
_cell.length_b   1.000
_cell.length_c   1.000
_cell.angle_alpha   90.00
_cell.angle_beta   90.00
_cell.angle_gamma   90.00
#
_symmetry.space_group_name_H-M   'P 1'
#
loop_
_entity.id
_entity.type
_entity.pdbx_description
1 polymer ?
#
loop_
_entity_poly.entity_id
_entity_poly.type
_entity_poly.pdbx_seq_one_letter_code
_entity_poly.pdbx_strand_id
1 'polypeptide(L)'
;MLLSGITFSAFAQISPTSDHVALYVKDLKKSAGFYENVMLLPVIPEPFHDGKHVWLRTGEHSQLHLIQGAAAVTDHDINSHFAYTVPNLADFTKHLDELHVKYGNWKQDSKSPQLRPDGVKQVYLQDPDNIWIEVNDDKF
;
A
#
# COMPACT_ATOMS: atom_id res chain seq x y z
N MET A 1 -28.00 18.71 44.93
CA MET A 1 -26.72 18.29 44.31
C MET A 1 -27.08 17.40 43.10
N LEU A 2 -27.14 17.99 41.93
CA LEU A 2 -27.52 17.28 40.70
C LEU A 2 -26.26 16.70 40.05
N LEU A 3 -26.13 15.36 40.03
CA LEU A 3 -25.10 14.68 39.24
C LEU A 3 -25.52 14.73 37.77
N SER A 4 -24.81 15.55 36.99
CA SER A 4 -24.93 15.57 35.54
C SER A 4 -24.17 14.36 34.99
N GLY A 5 -24.88 13.31 34.59
CA GLY A 5 -24.31 12.14 33.92
C GLY A 5 -23.84 12.53 32.52
N ILE A 6 -22.53 12.46 32.28
CA ILE A 6 -21.98 12.61 30.94
C ILE A 6 -22.25 11.30 30.19
N THR A 7 -23.21 11.33 29.27
CA THR A 7 -23.42 10.23 28.31
C THR A 7 -22.35 10.31 27.23
N PHE A 8 -21.34 9.43 27.29
CA PHE A 8 -20.42 9.21 26.18
C PHE A 8 -21.20 8.56 25.02
N SER A 9 -21.27 9.26 23.91
CA SER A 9 -21.97 8.81 22.72
C SER A 9 -21.33 7.51 22.18
N ALA A 10 -22.17 6.49 21.94
CA ALA A 10 -21.80 5.16 21.43
C ALA A 10 -21.36 5.14 19.94
N PHE A 11 -20.90 6.26 19.37
CA PHE A 11 -20.47 6.32 17.97
C PHE A 11 -19.21 5.51 17.67
N ALA A 12 -18.39 5.21 18.66
CA ALA A 12 -17.17 4.43 18.47
C ALA A 12 -17.42 2.97 18.02
N GLN A 13 -18.62 2.43 18.24
CA GLN A 13 -18.95 1.03 17.94
C GLN A 13 -19.42 0.79 16.49
N ILE A 14 -19.73 1.85 15.73
CA ILE A 14 -20.23 1.74 14.35
C ILE A 14 -19.26 2.35 13.31
N SER A 15 -18.11 2.87 13.74
CA SER A 15 -17.12 3.42 12.82
C SER A 15 -16.40 2.28 12.10
N PRO A 16 -16.38 2.25 10.75
CA PRO A 16 -15.63 1.25 10.01
C PRO A 16 -14.13 1.47 10.20
N THR A 17 -13.39 0.38 10.22
CA THR A 17 -11.92 0.36 10.18
C THR A 17 -11.46 -0.27 8.87
N SER A 18 -10.27 0.11 8.39
CA SER A 18 -9.69 -0.51 7.19
C SER A 18 -9.36 -1.98 7.48
N ASP A 19 -9.82 -2.87 6.63
CA ASP A 19 -9.53 -4.31 6.70
C ASP A 19 -8.54 -4.73 5.60
N HIS A 20 -8.92 -4.57 4.34
CA HIS A 20 -8.05 -4.90 3.23
C HIS A 20 -8.28 -4.02 2.00
N VAL A 21 -7.31 -4.05 1.09
CA VAL A 21 -7.43 -3.60 -0.30
C VAL A 21 -7.36 -4.83 -1.19
N ALA A 22 -8.25 -4.94 -2.17
CA ALA A 22 -8.20 -6.00 -3.18
C ALA A 22 -7.75 -5.41 -4.53
N LEU A 23 -6.77 -6.05 -5.18
CA LEU A 23 -6.30 -5.71 -6.50
C LEU A 23 -6.61 -6.86 -7.47
N TYR A 24 -7.28 -6.53 -8.57
CA TYR A 24 -7.54 -7.47 -9.64
C TYR A 24 -6.38 -7.42 -10.63
N VAL A 25 -5.54 -8.47 -10.62
CA VAL A 25 -4.25 -8.49 -11.31
C VAL A 25 -4.27 -9.40 -12.54
N LYS A 26 -3.45 -9.05 -13.54
CA LYS A 26 -3.34 -9.83 -14.76
C LYS A 26 -2.49 -11.09 -14.57
N ASP A 27 -1.38 -10.98 -13.86
CA ASP A 27 -0.45 -12.08 -13.59
C ASP A 27 -0.18 -12.15 -12.08
N LEU A 28 -0.88 -13.09 -11.42
CA LEU A 28 -0.81 -13.24 -9.97
C LEU A 28 0.62 -13.48 -9.48
N LYS A 29 1.39 -14.33 -10.19
CA LYS A 29 2.76 -14.65 -9.79
C LYS A 29 3.67 -13.43 -9.87
N LYS A 30 3.52 -12.62 -10.92
CA LYS A 30 4.31 -11.41 -11.12
C LYS A 30 3.98 -10.37 -10.06
N SER A 31 2.68 -10.14 -9.81
CA SER A 31 2.23 -9.16 -8.82
C SER A 31 2.55 -9.62 -7.40
N ALA A 32 2.36 -10.89 -7.05
CA ALA A 32 2.75 -11.43 -5.75
C ALA A 32 4.26 -11.28 -5.51
N GLY A 33 5.09 -11.64 -6.49
CA GLY A 33 6.55 -11.48 -6.40
C GLY A 33 6.98 -10.04 -6.23
N PHE A 34 6.28 -9.08 -6.85
CA PHE A 34 6.54 -7.65 -6.64
C PHE A 34 6.24 -7.24 -5.20
N TYR A 35 5.05 -7.53 -4.70
CA TYR A 35 4.69 -7.13 -3.34
C TYR A 35 5.51 -7.84 -2.25
N GLU A 36 5.91 -9.10 -2.48
CA GLU A 36 6.74 -9.86 -1.56
C GLU A 36 8.20 -9.37 -1.56
N ASN A 37 8.81 -9.14 -2.73
CA ASN A 37 10.25 -8.89 -2.84
C ASN A 37 10.60 -7.41 -2.97
N VAL A 38 9.75 -6.58 -3.59
CA VAL A 38 9.98 -5.14 -3.74
C VAL A 38 9.38 -4.39 -2.57
N MET A 39 8.12 -4.67 -2.22
CA MET A 39 7.43 -4.01 -1.12
C MET A 39 7.69 -4.68 0.24
N LEU A 40 8.34 -5.86 0.26
CA LEU A 40 8.69 -6.62 1.46
C LEU A 40 7.48 -7.01 2.32
N LEU A 41 6.32 -7.21 1.70
CA LEU A 41 5.10 -7.60 2.39
C LEU A 41 5.06 -9.13 2.57
N PRO A 42 4.89 -9.64 3.80
CA PRO A 42 4.84 -11.08 4.03
C PRO A 42 3.53 -11.69 3.49
N VAL A 43 3.65 -12.79 2.76
CA VAL A 43 2.51 -13.61 2.34
C VAL A 43 1.88 -14.25 3.58
N ILE A 44 0.55 -14.27 3.61
CA ILE A 44 -0.25 -14.89 4.67
C ILE A 44 -1.21 -15.94 4.08
N PRO A 45 -1.69 -16.91 4.87
CA PRO A 45 -2.67 -17.88 4.40
C PRO A 45 -3.94 -17.23 3.87
N GLU A 46 -4.45 -17.72 2.75
CA GLU A 46 -5.74 -17.34 2.17
C GLU A 46 -6.69 -18.56 2.19
N PRO A 47 -8.02 -18.36 2.31
CA PRO A 47 -8.96 -19.46 2.56
C PRO A 47 -9.46 -20.18 1.31
N PHE A 48 -9.22 -19.65 0.11
CA PHE A 48 -9.83 -20.18 -1.12
C PHE A 48 -9.08 -21.38 -1.68
N HIS A 49 -7.74 -21.40 -1.56
CA HIS A 49 -6.86 -22.48 -2.03
C HIS A 49 -7.08 -22.86 -3.51
N ASP A 50 -7.48 -21.89 -4.33
CA ASP A 50 -7.85 -22.07 -5.74
C ASP A 50 -6.74 -21.70 -6.74
N GLY A 51 -5.59 -21.23 -6.22
CA GLY A 51 -4.46 -20.77 -7.02
C GLY A 51 -4.67 -19.44 -7.73
N LYS A 52 -5.76 -18.72 -7.42
CA LYS A 52 -6.10 -17.41 -7.99
C LYS A 52 -6.00 -16.25 -7.00
N HIS A 53 -5.67 -16.55 -5.76
CA HIS A 53 -5.56 -15.56 -4.68
C HIS A 53 -4.18 -15.62 -4.04
N VAL A 54 -3.66 -14.47 -3.68
CA VAL A 54 -2.52 -14.31 -2.77
C VAL A 54 -2.84 -13.18 -1.81
N TRP A 55 -2.71 -13.45 -0.52
CA TRP A 55 -2.90 -12.45 0.53
C TRP A 55 -1.57 -12.06 1.15
N LEU A 56 -1.40 -10.78 1.40
CA LEU A 56 -0.20 -10.21 2.03
C LEU A 56 -0.60 -9.33 3.20
N ARG A 57 0.20 -9.33 4.25
CA ARG A 57 0.00 -8.46 5.41
C ARG A 57 0.56 -7.08 5.13
N THR A 58 -0.23 -6.04 5.33
CA THR A 58 0.17 -4.63 5.17
C THR A 58 0.28 -3.88 6.49
N GLY A 59 -0.25 -4.44 7.57
CA GLY A 59 -0.22 -3.88 8.91
C GLY A 59 -0.73 -4.88 9.94
N GLU A 60 -0.90 -4.47 11.18
CA GLU A 60 -1.38 -5.35 12.26
C GLU A 60 -2.79 -5.89 11.95
N HIS A 61 -3.66 -5.04 11.41
CA HIS A 61 -5.05 -5.35 11.11
C HIS A 61 -5.44 -5.04 9.66
N SER A 62 -4.46 -5.01 8.74
CA SER A 62 -4.72 -4.71 7.33
C SER A 62 -4.00 -5.65 6.39
N GLN A 63 -4.58 -5.89 5.21
CA GLN A 63 -4.12 -6.86 4.23
C GLN A 63 -4.21 -6.29 2.82
N LEU A 64 -3.43 -6.87 1.91
CA LEU A 64 -3.55 -6.72 0.48
C LEU A 64 -3.95 -8.08 -0.12
N HIS A 65 -5.06 -8.11 -0.86
CA HIS A 65 -5.53 -9.30 -1.55
C HIS A 65 -5.27 -9.14 -3.05
N LEU A 66 -4.46 -10.00 -3.63
CA LEU A 66 -4.27 -10.09 -5.06
C LEU A 66 -5.19 -11.17 -5.62
N ILE A 67 -5.97 -10.81 -6.65
CA ILE A 67 -6.95 -11.71 -7.28
C ILE A 67 -6.64 -11.76 -8.78
N GLN A 68 -6.33 -12.94 -9.29
CA GLN A 68 -6.04 -13.14 -10.71
C GLN A 68 -7.29 -13.08 -11.57
N GLY A 69 -7.20 -12.44 -12.71
CA GLY A 69 -8.25 -12.47 -13.74
C GLY A 69 -8.41 -11.18 -14.55
N ALA A 70 -7.62 -10.14 -14.28
CA ALA A 70 -7.66 -8.94 -15.11
C ALA A 70 -7.29 -9.26 -16.56
N ALA A 71 -8.12 -8.81 -17.50
CA ALA A 71 -7.93 -9.09 -18.93
C ALA A 71 -6.71 -8.33 -19.50
N ALA A 72 -6.41 -7.14 -18.98
CA ALA A 72 -5.33 -6.28 -19.43
C ALA A 72 -4.76 -5.48 -18.27
N VAL A 73 -3.50 -5.07 -18.40
CA VAL A 73 -2.92 -4.00 -17.58
C VAL A 73 -3.47 -2.67 -18.09
N THR A 74 -3.90 -1.79 -17.19
CA THR A 74 -4.44 -0.46 -17.53
C THR A 74 -3.61 0.63 -16.86
N ASP A 75 -3.53 1.78 -17.51
CA ASP A 75 -2.88 2.93 -16.90
C ASP A 75 -3.80 3.57 -15.85
N HIS A 76 -3.20 3.98 -14.74
CA HIS A 76 -3.85 4.66 -13.64
C HIS A 76 -3.24 6.05 -13.45
N ASP A 77 -4.08 7.01 -13.06
CA ASP A 77 -3.59 8.34 -12.68
C ASP A 77 -2.85 8.27 -11.35
N ILE A 78 -1.70 8.94 -11.23
CA ILE A 78 -0.88 8.94 -10.02
C ILE A 78 -1.63 9.48 -8.79
N ASN A 79 -2.68 10.30 -8.98
CA ASN A 79 -3.53 10.76 -7.89
C ASN A 79 -4.42 9.65 -7.32
N SER A 80 -4.56 8.53 -8.04
CA SER A 80 -5.27 7.33 -7.60
C SER A 80 -4.24 6.29 -7.15
N HIS A 81 -3.80 6.37 -5.90
CA HIS A 81 -2.78 5.51 -5.31
C HIS A 81 -3.18 5.09 -3.90
N PHE A 82 -2.53 4.07 -3.40
CA PHE A 82 -2.49 3.77 -1.97
C PHE A 82 -1.06 3.95 -1.46
N ALA A 83 -0.92 4.15 -0.15
CA ALA A 83 0.34 4.52 0.44
C ALA A 83 0.80 3.52 1.50
N TYR A 84 2.13 3.35 1.59
CA TYR A 84 2.81 2.67 2.67
C TYR A 84 3.79 3.61 3.34
N THR A 85 3.89 3.52 4.66
CA THR A 85 4.95 4.19 5.40
C THR A 85 6.10 3.23 5.69
N VAL A 86 7.33 3.75 5.66
CA VAL A 86 8.54 3.00 5.99
C VAL A 86 9.33 3.72 7.07
N PRO A 87 10.04 2.98 7.95
CA PRO A 87 10.85 3.60 9.01
C PRO A 87 11.95 4.51 8.49
N ASN A 88 12.52 4.18 7.32
CA ASN A 88 13.60 4.92 6.66
C ASN A 88 13.42 4.89 5.15
N LEU A 89 13.03 6.01 4.57
CA LEU A 89 12.79 6.12 3.13
C LEU A 89 14.09 6.00 2.31
N ALA A 90 15.24 6.43 2.86
CA ALA A 90 16.53 6.32 2.14
C ALA A 90 16.98 4.86 2.01
N ASP A 91 16.78 4.03 3.04
CA ASP A 91 17.07 2.60 2.97
C ASP A 91 16.11 1.90 2.00
N PHE A 92 14.84 2.29 1.97
CA PHE A 92 13.87 1.74 1.04
C PHE A 92 14.21 2.11 -0.42
N THR A 93 14.55 3.36 -0.71
CA THR A 93 14.93 3.77 -2.08
C THR A 93 16.24 3.11 -2.53
N LYS A 94 17.19 2.88 -1.63
CA LYS A 94 18.40 2.09 -1.92
C LYS A 94 18.03 0.64 -2.30
N HIS A 95 17.11 0.00 -1.59
CA HIS A 95 16.60 -1.32 -1.94
C HIS A 95 15.95 -1.33 -3.34
N LEU A 96 15.16 -0.31 -3.69
CA LEU A 96 14.59 -0.17 -5.04
C LEU A 96 15.69 -0.04 -6.12
N ASP A 97 16.78 0.71 -5.84
CA ASP A 97 17.90 0.86 -6.76
C ASP A 97 18.65 -0.47 -6.95
N GLU A 98 18.88 -1.23 -5.89
CA GLU A 98 19.51 -2.57 -5.94
C GLU A 98 18.70 -3.56 -6.78
N LEU A 99 17.38 -3.47 -6.74
CA LEU A 99 16.46 -4.28 -7.53
C LEU A 99 16.17 -3.71 -8.92
N HIS A 100 16.76 -2.57 -9.28
CA HIS A 100 16.51 -1.85 -10.53
C HIS A 100 15.05 -1.50 -10.77
N VAL A 101 14.29 -1.26 -9.69
CA VAL A 101 12.90 -0.84 -9.74
C VAL A 101 12.83 0.64 -10.06
N LYS A 102 11.97 1.01 -11.02
CA LYS A 102 11.73 2.41 -11.36
C LYS A 102 10.87 3.07 -10.28
N TYR A 103 11.31 4.22 -9.78
CA TYR A 103 10.56 5.08 -8.87
C TYR A 103 10.91 6.55 -9.11
N GLY A 104 10.13 7.47 -8.57
CA GLY A 104 10.40 8.90 -8.68
C GLY A 104 9.55 9.74 -7.74
N ASN A 105 9.72 11.06 -7.86
CA ASN A 105 8.81 12.02 -7.25
C ASN A 105 7.43 11.97 -7.95
N TRP A 106 6.47 12.77 -7.50
CA TRP A 106 5.12 12.83 -8.10
C TRP A 106 5.12 13.17 -9.60
N LYS A 107 6.07 14.00 -10.06
CA LYS A 107 6.20 14.32 -11.49
C LYS A 107 6.93 13.25 -12.31
N GLN A 108 7.53 12.27 -11.67
CA GLN A 108 8.37 11.24 -12.29
C GLN A 108 9.58 11.78 -13.07
N ASP A 109 10.05 12.99 -12.73
CA ASP A 109 11.20 13.66 -13.36
C ASP A 109 12.49 13.56 -12.53
N SER A 110 12.41 13.05 -11.29
CA SER A 110 13.56 12.88 -10.39
C SER A 110 13.35 11.69 -9.44
N LYS A 111 14.44 10.99 -9.11
CA LYS A 111 14.48 10.00 -8.02
C LYS A 111 14.55 10.61 -6.62
N SER A 112 14.81 11.92 -6.53
CA SER A 112 14.83 12.58 -5.22
C SER A 112 13.43 12.57 -4.60
N PRO A 113 13.31 12.16 -3.32
CA PRO A 113 12.03 12.19 -2.65
C PRO A 113 11.42 13.59 -2.65
N GLN A 114 10.12 13.66 -2.88
CA GLN A 114 9.37 14.90 -2.77
C GLN A 114 9.07 15.20 -1.31
N LEU A 115 9.30 16.45 -0.89
CA LEU A 115 8.91 16.93 0.42
C LEU A 115 7.46 17.45 0.36
N ARG A 116 6.59 16.89 1.19
CA ARG A 116 5.23 17.40 1.41
C ARG A 116 5.22 18.65 2.30
N PRO A 117 4.17 19.48 2.26
CA PRO A 117 4.06 20.69 3.12
C PRO A 117 4.11 20.39 4.62
N ASP A 118 3.72 19.19 5.04
CA ASP A 118 3.77 18.71 6.43
C ASP A 118 5.13 18.13 6.84
N GLY A 119 6.12 18.14 5.94
CA GLY A 119 7.49 17.71 6.20
C GLY A 119 7.76 16.23 5.88
N VAL A 120 6.75 15.46 5.49
CA VAL A 120 6.89 14.06 5.08
C VAL A 120 7.56 13.98 3.72
N LYS A 121 8.50 13.05 3.57
CA LYS A 121 9.15 12.72 2.29
C LYS A 121 8.48 11.52 1.66
N GLN A 122 8.32 11.56 0.34
CA GLN A 122 7.62 10.52 -0.40
C GLN A 122 8.23 10.25 -1.77
N VAL A 123 8.10 9.01 -2.24
CA VAL A 123 8.38 8.55 -3.60
C VAL A 123 7.20 7.75 -4.12
N TYR A 124 7.15 7.60 -5.45
CA TYR A 124 6.10 6.85 -6.14
C TYR A 124 6.69 5.81 -7.07
N LEU A 125 6.09 4.63 -7.10
CA LEU A 125 6.39 3.57 -8.02
C LEU A 125 5.10 2.91 -8.50
N GLN A 126 5.20 2.08 -9.54
CA GLN A 126 4.06 1.31 -10.05
C GLN A 126 4.29 -0.18 -9.83
N ASP A 127 3.20 -0.87 -9.51
CA ASP A 127 3.18 -2.32 -9.50
C ASP A 127 3.12 -2.89 -10.94
N PRO A 128 3.14 -4.24 -11.13
CA PRO A 128 3.07 -4.86 -12.46
C PRO A 128 1.76 -4.60 -13.24
N ASP A 129 0.71 -4.14 -12.59
CA ASP A 129 -0.57 -3.79 -13.18
C ASP A 129 -0.74 -2.27 -13.34
N ASN A 130 0.37 -1.49 -13.23
CA ASN A 130 0.44 -0.03 -13.32
C ASN A 130 -0.31 0.72 -12.21
N ILE A 131 -0.63 0.05 -11.11
CA ILE A 131 -1.24 0.70 -9.95
C ILE A 131 -0.17 1.50 -9.22
N TRP A 132 -0.46 2.77 -8.92
CA TRP A 132 0.45 3.65 -8.23
C TRP A 132 0.52 3.36 -6.73
N ILE A 133 1.73 3.38 -6.21
CA ILE A 133 2.05 3.20 -4.80
C ILE A 133 2.88 4.40 -4.36
N GLU A 134 2.43 5.11 -3.33
CA GLU A 134 3.25 6.04 -2.59
C GLU A 134 4.00 5.31 -1.48
N VAL A 135 5.27 5.61 -1.29
CA VAL A 135 6.03 5.20 -0.11
C VAL A 135 6.60 6.43 0.56
N ASN A 136 6.35 6.57 1.85
CA ASN A 136 6.69 7.76 2.61
C ASN A 136 7.31 7.43 3.98
N ASP A 137 7.82 8.47 4.68
CA ASP A 137 8.40 8.37 6.02
C ASP A 137 7.51 8.96 7.12
N ASP A 138 6.18 9.01 6.88
CA ASP A 138 5.21 9.48 7.86
C ASP A 138 5.25 8.66 9.15
N LYS A 139 4.99 9.33 10.27
CA LYS A 139 5.00 8.72 11.62
C LYS A 139 3.65 8.98 12.27
N PHE A 140 2.74 8.01 12.13
CA PHE A 140 1.45 8.04 12.81
C PHE A 140 1.59 7.79 14.31
#